data_cb2ab6bc1eb98b8f1b394b39f8e32faa
#
_entry.id   cb2ab6bc1eb98b8f1b394b39f8e32faa
#
_cell.length_a   1.000
_cell.length_b   1.000
_cell.length_c   1.000
_cell.angle_alpha   90.00
_cell.angle_beta   90.00
_cell.angle_gamma   90.00
#
_symmetry.space_group_name_H-M   'P 1'
#
loop_
_entity.id
_entity.type
_entity.pdbx_description
1 polymer ?
#
loop_
_entity_poly.entity_id
_entity_poly.type
_entity_poly.pdbx_seq_one_letter_code
_entity_poly.pdbx_strand_id
1 'polypeptide(L)'
;VGSEMCIRDRYQSSGKRIAELTQRKQELYRQTKAAAETLTQARLKAFTSMNRQMREALEFLNMPGVRMVLRHQRGPLASAGQDNIEFLISTNPGEEPKPLAKIASGGELSRIMLAFKSALADKDAISTVIYDEIDTGVSGLAAGRIGQKLKQTASGHQVLCITHTPQITSC
;
A
#
# COMPACT_ATOMS: atom_id res chain seq x y z
N VAL A 1 5.21 3.68 67.18
CA VAL A 1 4.26 4.72 66.65
C VAL A 1 4.74 5.30 65.32
N GLY A 2 6.06 5.29 65.00
CA GLY A 2 6.56 5.88 63.73
C GLY A 2 6.40 4.99 62.50
N SER A 3 6.40 3.66 62.61
CA SER A 3 6.40 2.74 61.43
C SER A 3 5.02 2.57 60.81
N GLU A 4 3.95 2.56 61.59
CA GLU A 4 2.57 2.43 61.12
C GLU A 4 2.07 3.65 60.33
N MET A 5 2.52 4.83 60.77
CA MET A 5 2.20 6.08 60.05
C MET A 5 2.85 6.14 58.67
N CYS A 6 4.10 5.68 58.53
CA CYS A 6 4.79 5.56 57.24
C CYS A 6 4.16 4.53 56.31
N ILE A 7 3.63 3.42 56.83
CA ILE A 7 2.96 2.39 56.05
C ILE A 7 1.62 2.93 55.50
N ARG A 8 0.81 3.58 56.33
CA ARG A 8 -0.47 4.18 55.91
C ARG A 8 -0.31 5.26 54.86
N ASP A 9 0.66 6.16 55.05
CA ASP A 9 0.96 7.25 54.10
C ASP A 9 1.44 6.67 52.76
N ARG A 10 2.21 5.59 52.76
CA ARG A 10 2.67 4.89 51.56
C ARG A 10 1.48 4.23 50.81
N TYR A 11 0.55 3.62 51.54
CA TYR A 11 -0.69 3.04 50.91
C TYR A 11 -1.57 4.12 50.30
N GLN A 12 -1.77 5.25 50.99
CA GLN A 12 -2.58 6.36 50.45
C GLN A 12 -1.92 7.02 49.23
N SER A 13 -0.59 7.21 49.25
CA SER A 13 0.14 7.75 48.10
C SER A 13 0.12 6.76 46.89
N SER A 14 0.22 5.45 47.15
CA SER A 14 0.11 4.42 46.12
C SER A 14 -1.27 4.39 45.47
N GLY A 15 -2.35 4.51 46.26
CA GLY A 15 -3.72 4.55 45.77
C GLY A 15 -3.95 5.76 44.86
N LYS A 16 -3.49 6.96 45.25
CA LYS A 16 -3.56 8.15 44.40
C LYS A 16 -2.77 7.96 43.09
N ARG A 17 -1.57 7.41 43.19
CA ARG A 17 -0.71 7.18 42.03
C ARG A 17 -1.32 6.17 41.04
N ILE A 18 -1.94 5.12 41.54
CA ILE A 18 -2.67 4.13 40.70
C ILE A 18 -3.84 4.80 39.98
N ALA A 19 -4.62 5.64 40.68
CA ALA A 19 -5.74 6.37 40.09
C ALA A 19 -5.25 7.33 38.96
N GLU A 20 -4.22 8.11 39.22
CA GLU A 20 -3.58 9.00 38.24
C GLU A 20 -3.08 8.24 37.01
N LEU A 21 -2.37 7.13 37.20
CA LEU A 21 -1.85 6.31 36.10
C LEU A 21 -2.97 5.65 35.30
N THR A 22 -4.03 5.23 35.98
CA THR A 22 -5.23 4.65 35.34
C THR A 22 -5.93 5.69 34.47
N GLN A 23 -6.13 6.89 35.00
CA GLN A 23 -6.70 8.00 34.24
C GLN A 23 -5.81 8.37 33.04
N ARG A 24 -4.51 8.46 33.24
CA ARG A 24 -3.54 8.77 32.18
C ARG A 24 -3.55 7.69 31.10
N LYS A 25 -3.58 6.42 31.49
CA LYS A 25 -3.71 5.27 30.56
C LYS A 25 -4.98 5.37 29.71
N GLN A 26 -6.12 5.67 30.34
CA GLN A 26 -7.39 5.81 29.62
C GLN A 26 -7.35 6.96 28.62
N GLU A 27 -6.81 8.10 29.00
CA GLU A 27 -6.70 9.26 28.13
C GLU A 27 -5.76 8.99 26.95
N LEU A 28 -4.58 8.39 27.19
CA LEU A 28 -3.66 7.99 26.12
C LEU A 28 -4.27 6.95 25.18
N TYR A 29 -5.02 5.98 25.71
CA TYR A 29 -5.72 5.00 24.90
C TYR A 29 -6.76 5.65 23.99
N ARG A 30 -7.54 6.61 24.53
CA ARG A 30 -8.53 7.37 23.75
C ARG A 30 -7.87 8.16 22.61
N GLN A 31 -6.77 8.85 22.90
CA GLN A 31 -6.01 9.63 21.91
C GLN A 31 -5.41 8.72 20.83
N THR A 32 -4.80 7.61 21.22
CA THR A 32 -4.21 6.63 20.29
C THR A 32 -5.28 6.03 19.39
N LYS A 33 -6.45 5.67 19.93
CA LYS A 33 -7.56 5.14 19.17
C LYS A 33 -8.09 6.16 18.15
N ALA A 34 -8.23 7.42 18.55
CA ALA A 34 -8.65 8.49 17.64
C ALA A 34 -7.64 8.73 16.51
N ALA A 35 -6.34 8.74 16.82
CA ALA A 35 -5.28 8.85 15.82
C ALA A 35 -5.27 7.66 14.85
N ALA A 36 -5.46 6.44 15.37
CA ALA A 36 -5.56 5.23 14.53
C ALA A 36 -6.77 5.28 13.59
N GLU A 37 -7.93 5.76 14.05
CA GLU A 37 -9.12 5.94 13.19
C GLU A 37 -8.87 6.98 12.09
N THR A 38 -8.24 8.10 12.42
CA THR A 38 -7.85 9.13 11.44
C THR A 38 -6.92 8.54 10.38
N LEU A 39 -5.95 7.72 10.79
CA LEU A 39 -5.03 7.04 9.88
C LEU A 39 -5.78 6.04 8.98
N THR A 40 -6.73 5.27 9.53
CA THR A 40 -7.58 4.36 8.75
C THR A 40 -8.33 5.11 7.64
N GLN A 41 -8.99 6.22 7.97
CA GLN A 41 -9.72 7.02 6.98
C GLN A 41 -8.80 7.60 5.90
N ALA A 42 -7.61 8.08 6.29
CA ALA A 42 -6.62 8.58 5.34
C ALA A 42 -6.14 7.47 4.37
N ARG A 43 -5.90 6.26 4.85
CA ARG A 43 -5.51 5.09 4.04
C ARG A 43 -6.60 4.69 3.05
N LEU A 44 -7.85 4.61 3.48
CA LEU A 44 -8.97 4.27 2.60
C LEU A 44 -9.19 5.33 1.51
N LYS A 45 -9.05 6.62 1.87
CA LYS A 45 -9.12 7.72 0.90
C LYS A 45 -7.97 7.65 -0.11
N ALA A 46 -6.75 7.41 0.36
CA ALA A 46 -5.58 7.24 -0.50
C ALA A 46 -5.74 6.05 -1.46
N PHE A 47 -6.26 4.92 -0.97
CA PHE A 47 -6.56 3.76 -1.81
C PHE A 47 -7.55 4.10 -2.93
N THR A 48 -8.62 4.83 -2.64
CA THR A 48 -9.61 5.22 -3.64
C THR A 48 -8.97 6.02 -4.78
N SER A 49 -8.11 6.99 -4.46
CA SER A 49 -7.38 7.77 -5.46
C SER A 49 -6.40 6.90 -6.27
N MET A 50 -5.61 6.09 -5.59
CA MET A 50 -4.64 5.18 -6.20
C MET A 50 -5.34 4.16 -7.12
N ASN A 51 -6.45 3.58 -6.68
CA ASN A 51 -7.20 2.59 -7.48
C ASN A 51 -7.74 3.17 -8.78
N ARG A 52 -8.16 4.45 -8.77
CA ARG A 52 -8.57 5.14 -10.00
C ARG A 52 -7.39 5.28 -10.96
N GLN A 53 -6.25 5.77 -10.48
CA GLN A 53 -5.04 5.95 -11.30
C GLN A 53 -4.52 4.60 -11.84
N MET A 54 -4.57 3.56 -11.01
CA MET A 54 -4.23 2.19 -11.42
C MET A 54 -5.12 1.70 -12.56
N ARG A 55 -6.44 1.89 -12.45
CA ARG A 55 -7.38 1.48 -13.49
C ARG A 55 -7.10 2.21 -14.80
N GLU A 56 -6.92 3.52 -14.76
CA GLU A 56 -6.59 4.32 -15.95
C GLU A 56 -5.27 3.85 -16.61
N ALA A 57 -4.24 3.56 -15.80
CA ALA A 57 -2.99 3.03 -16.29
C ALA A 57 -3.12 1.63 -16.90
N LEU A 58 -3.90 0.74 -16.27
CA LEU A 58 -4.13 -0.62 -16.77
C LEU A 58 -4.96 -0.63 -18.06
N GLU A 59 -5.99 0.21 -18.17
CA GLU A 59 -6.74 0.41 -19.40
C GLU A 59 -5.83 0.89 -20.54
N PHE A 60 -4.96 1.86 -20.27
CA PHE A 60 -3.95 2.32 -21.22
C PHE A 60 -3.00 1.20 -21.66
N LEU A 61 -2.60 0.31 -20.75
CA LEU A 61 -1.76 -0.87 -21.04
C LEU A 61 -2.53 -2.04 -21.68
N ASN A 62 -3.76 -1.81 -22.13
CA ASN A 62 -4.64 -2.81 -22.73
C ASN A 62 -5.01 -3.98 -21.80
N MET A 63 -5.20 -3.66 -20.52
CA MET A 63 -5.60 -4.61 -19.48
C MET A 63 -6.89 -4.15 -18.76
N PRO A 64 -8.01 -3.91 -19.47
CA PRO A 64 -9.22 -3.33 -18.89
C PRO A 64 -9.95 -4.27 -17.91
N GLY A 65 -9.67 -5.59 -17.98
CA GLY A 65 -10.24 -6.60 -17.09
C GLY A 65 -9.64 -6.64 -15.69
N VAL A 66 -8.46 -6.03 -15.52
CA VAL A 66 -7.75 -6.07 -14.23
C VAL A 66 -8.42 -5.17 -13.20
N ARG A 67 -8.66 -5.72 -12.02
CA ARG A 67 -9.26 -5.01 -10.89
C ARG A 67 -8.41 -5.16 -9.66
N MET A 68 -8.16 -4.04 -8.97
CA MET A 68 -7.50 -4.04 -7.66
C MET A 68 -8.53 -3.85 -6.56
N VAL A 69 -8.46 -4.69 -5.54
CA VAL A 69 -9.33 -4.68 -4.37
C VAL A 69 -8.49 -4.55 -3.10
N LEU A 70 -8.96 -3.76 -2.16
CA LEU A 70 -8.35 -3.64 -0.83
C LEU A 70 -9.03 -4.61 0.13
N ARG A 71 -8.28 -5.58 0.65
CA ARG A 71 -8.69 -6.32 1.84
C ARG A 71 -8.24 -5.50 3.04
N HIS A 72 -9.20 -5.02 3.81
CA HIS A 72 -8.96 -4.24 5.02
C HIS A 72 -9.57 -4.95 6.22
N GLN A 73 -8.76 -5.20 7.25
CA GLN A 73 -9.17 -5.78 8.52
C GLN A 73 -8.65 -4.93 9.67
N ARG A 74 -9.45 -4.77 10.72
CA ARG A 74 -9.00 -4.10 11.94
C ARG A 74 -8.33 -5.11 12.86
N GLY A 75 -7.15 -4.75 13.34
CA GLY A 75 -6.37 -5.48 14.32
C GLY A 75 -6.17 -4.70 15.61
N PRO A 76 -5.30 -5.16 16.51
CA PRO A 76 -4.92 -4.43 17.72
C PRO A 76 -4.17 -3.13 17.38
N LEU A 77 -4.26 -2.15 18.31
CA LEU A 77 -3.49 -0.92 18.19
C LEU A 77 -1.99 -1.20 18.25
N ALA A 78 -1.26 -0.70 17.27
CA ALA A 78 0.19 -0.82 17.14
C ALA A 78 0.81 0.53 16.72
N SER A 79 2.14 0.61 16.67
CA SER A 79 2.86 1.82 16.24
C SER A 79 2.50 2.26 14.82
N ALA A 80 2.12 1.32 13.93
CA ALA A 80 1.68 1.58 12.57
C ALA A 80 0.15 1.76 12.42
N GLY A 81 -0.59 1.90 13.51
CA GLY A 81 -2.05 1.99 13.52
C GLY A 81 -2.73 0.65 13.85
N GLN A 82 -3.98 0.49 13.43
CA GLN A 82 -4.80 -0.70 13.72
C GLN A 82 -5.19 -1.49 12.46
N ASP A 83 -4.68 -1.10 11.28
CA ASP A 83 -5.12 -1.66 10.01
C ASP A 83 -4.18 -2.78 9.54
N ASN A 84 -4.77 -3.91 9.17
CA ASN A 84 -4.14 -4.91 8.33
C ASN A 84 -4.69 -4.74 6.91
N ILE A 85 -3.81 -4.37 5.97
CA ILE A 85 -4.16 -4.01 4.61
C ILE A 85 -3.43 -4.92 3.64
N GLU A 86 -4.17 -5.50 2.69
CA GLU A 86 -3.63 -6.33 1.62
C GLU A 86 -4.26 -5.93 0.29
N PHE A 87 -3.42 -5.76 -0.74
CA PHE A 87 -3.87 -5.54 -2.11
C PHE A 87 -4.11 -6.88 -2.80
N LEU A 88 -5.33 -7.03 -3.30
CA LEU A 88 -5.72 -8.20 -4.09
C LEU A 88 -5.97 -7.74 -5.53
N ILE A 89 -5.63 -8.60 -6.49
CA ILE A 89 -5.85 -8.35 -7.90
C ILE A 89 -6.61 -9.51 -8.53
N SER A 90 -7.55 -9.16 -9.40
CA SER A 90 -8.17 -10.06 -10.36
C SER A 90 -7.73 -9.63 -11.76
N THR A 91 -7.22 -10.55 -12.55
CA THR A 91 -6.74 -10.26 -13.91
C THR A 91 -7.83 -10.42 -14.96
N ASN A 92 -8.88 -11.19 -14.65
CA ASN A 92 -10.00 -11.44 -15.57
C ASN A 92 -11.35 -11.11 -14.92
N PRO A 93 -12.34 -10.66 -15.69
CA PRO A 93 -13.71 -10.51 -15.21
C PRO A 93 -14.26 -11.84 -14.66
N GLY A 94 -14.82 -11.80 -13.45
CA GLY A 94 -15.39 -12.99 -12.80
C GLY A 94 -14.41 -13.85 -12.02
N GLU A 95 -13.10 -13.57 -12.10
CA GLU A 95 -12.09 -14.23 -11.27
C GLU A 95 -12.07 -13.62 -9.86
N GLU A 96 -11.91 -14.47 -8.84
CA GLU A 96 -11.73 -14.00 -7.47
C GLU A 96 -10.39 -13.25 -7.30
N PRO A 97 -10.39 -12.07 -6.66
CA PRO A 97 -9.17 -11.32 -6.40
C PRO A 97 -8.18 -12.10 -5.52
N LYS A 98 -6.93 -12.17 -5.93
CA LYS A 98 -5.83 -12.90 -5.27
C LYS A 98 -4.71 -11.94 -4.89
N PRO A 99 -3.88 -12.28 -3.88
CA PRO A 99 -2.65 -11.55 -3.59
C PRO A 99 -1.74 -11.45 -4.84
N LEU A 100 -1.05 -10.32 -5.00
CA LEU A 100 -0.11 -10.09 -6.12
C LEU A 100 0.87 -11.26 -6.32
N ALA A 101 1.39 -11.82 -5.23
CA ALA A 101 2.32 -12.95 -5.26
C ALA A 101 1.75 -14.25 -5.87
N LYS A 102 0.43 -14.32 -6.10
CA LYS A 102 -0.25 -15.47 -6.72
C LYS A 102 -0.60 -15.27 -8.19
N ILE A 103 -0.15 -14.19 -8.81
CA ILE A 103 -0.30 -13.97 -10.25
C ILE A 103 0.70 -14.88 -10.98
N ALA A 104 0.17 -15.73 -11.88
CA ALA A 104 0.97 -16.77 -12.51
C ALA A 104 1.76 -16.27 -13.73
N SER A 105 1.34 -15.18 -14.38
CA SER A 105 1.98 -14.64 -15.57
C SER A 105 2.99 -13.54 -15.24
N GLY A 106 4.27 -13.76 -15.57
CA GLY A 106 5.34 -12.78 -15.38
C GLY A 106 5.06 -11.47 -16.15
N GLY A 107 4.64 -11.56 -17.40
CA GLY A 107 4.33 -10.39 -18.22
C GLY A 107 3.12 -9.59 -17.71
N GLU A 108 2.07 -10.25 -17.22
CA GLU A 108 0.94 -9.56 -16.57
C GLU A 108 1.38 -8.86 -15.29
N LEU A 109 2.16 -9.54 -14.46
CA LEU A 109 2.68 -8.98 -13.22
C LEU A 109 3.57 -7.75 -13.49
N SER A 110 4.46 -7.82 -14.46
CA SER A 110 5.34 -6.70 -14.84
C SER A 110 4.54 -5.47 -15.32
N ARG A 111 3.48 -5.66 -16.10
CA ARG A 111 2.57 -4.57 -16.52
C ARG A 111 1.75 -4.00 -15.36
N ILE A 112 1.26 -4.85 -14.46
CA ILE A 112 0.58 -4.41 -13.23
C ILE A 112 1.54 -3.58 -12.37
N MET A 113 2.79 -4.01 -12.24
CA MET A 113 3.80 -3.26 -11.48
C MET A 113 4.16 -1.94 -12.17
N LEU A 114 4.20 -1.88 -13.50
CA LEU A 114 4.37 -0.62 -14.23
C LEU A 114 3.21 0.35 -13.98
N ALA A 115 1.96 -0.13 -13.99
CA ALA A 115 0.80 0.68 -13.65
C ALA A 115 0.87 1.19 -12.21
N PHE A 116 1.26 0.32 -11.27
CA PHE A 116 1.42 0.65 -9.85
C PHE A 116 2.49 1.73 -9.64
N LYS A 117 3.66 1.56 -10.25
CA LYS A 117 4.74 2.55 -10.22
C LYS A 117 4.33 3.88 -10.84
N SER A 118 3.59 3.86 -11.96
CA SER A 118 3.05 5.09 -12.55
C SER A 118 2.06 5.83 -11.64
N ALA A 119 1.23 5.10 -10.89
CA ALA A 119 0.28 5.69 -9.96
C ALA A 119 0.96 6.27 -8.69
N LEU A 120 2.18 5.84 -8.39
CA LEU A 120 2.95 6.28 -7.22
C LEU A 120 4.17 7.16 -7.59
N ALA A 121 4.37 7.51 -8.85
CA ALA A 121 5.59 8.15 -9.36
C ALA A 121 6.05 9.35 -8.51
N ASP A 122 5.14 10.21 -8.05
CA ASP A 122 5.45 11.39 -7.25
C ASP A 122 5.85 11.08 -5.79
N LYS A 123 5.75 9.83 -5.35
CA LYS A 123 5.90 9.44 -3.93
C LYS A 123 6.86 8.27 -3.72
N ASP A 124 7.41 7.73 -4.79
CA ASP A 124 8.32 6.60 -4.75
C ASP A 124 9.77 7.07 -4.63
N ALA A 125 10.44 6.67 -3.56
CA ALA A 125 11.85 6.99 -3.32
C ALA A 125 12.83 6.05 -4.05
N ILE A 126 12.34 5.08 -4.83
CA ILE A 126 13.17 4.11 -5.55
C ILE A 126 13.65 4.75 -6.85
N SER A 127 14.95 4.97 -6.97
CA SER A 127 15.56 5.65 -8.13
C SER A 127 15.68 4.78 -9.38
N THR A 128 15.78 3.45 -9.25
CA THR A 128 15.98 2.51 -10.37
C THR A 128 14.94 1.41 -10.36
N VAL A 129 14.28 1.17 -11.49
CA VAL A 129 13.28 0.12 -11.67
C VAL A 129 13.67 -0.76 -12.84
N ILE A 130 13.59 -2.08 -12.64
CA ILE A 130 13.90 -3.08 -13.67
C ILE A 130 12.62 -3.81 -14.04
N TYR A 131 12.29 -3.84 -15.34
CA TYR A 131 11.18 -4.59 -15.88
C TYR A 131 11.68 -5.72 -16.75
N ASP A 132 11.25 -6.93 -16.43
CA ASP A 132 11.54 -8.14 -17.20
C ASP A 132 10.23 -8.73 -17.73
N GLU A 133 10.28 -9.34 -18.92
CA GLU A 133 9.12 -10.00 -19.58
C GLU A 133 7.88 -9.10 -19.78
N ILE A 134 8.03 -7.78 -19.78
CA ILE A 134 6.89 -6.83 -19.80
C ILE A 134 6.08 -6.93 -21.10
N ASP A 135 6.70 -7.38 -22.19
CA ASP A 135 6.13 -7.57 -23.52
C ASP A 135 5.59 -8.99 -23.80
N THR A 136 5.68 -9.90 -22.82
CA THR A 136 5.16 -11.26 -22.96
C THR A 136 3.65 -11.25 -23.23
N GLY A 137 3.23 -11.85 -24.35
CA GLY A 137 1.83 -11.96 -24.76
C GLY A 137 1.22 -10.68 -25.32
N VAL A 138 2.04 -9.66 -25.66
CA VAL A 138 1.58 -8.42 -26.30
C VAL A 138 2.26 -8.17 -27.63
N SER A 139 1.58 -7.45 -28.53
CA SER A 139 2.12 -7.08 -29.85
C SER A 139 1.48 -5.78 -30.35
N GLY A 140 2.06 -5.22 -31.41
CA GLY A 140 1.51 -4.07 -32.12
C GLY A 140 1.29 -2.85 -31.23
N LEU A 141 0.07 -2.31 -31.25
CA LEU A 141 -0.29 -1.09 -30.51
C LEU A 141 -0.13 -1.22 -28.99
N ALA A 142 -0.37 -2.41 -28.44
CA ALA A 142 -0.22 -2.62 -26.98
C ALA A 142 1.25 -2.49 -26.55
N ALA A 143 2.18 -3.03 -27.35
CA ALA A 143 3.62 -2.87 -27.10
C ALA A 143 4.06 -1.40 -27.18
N GLY A 144 3.56 -0.63 -28.15
CA GLY A 144 3.84 0.82 -28.21
C GLY A 144 3.34 1.59 -26.98
N ARG A 145 2.17 1.24 -26.44
CA ARG A 145 1.64 1.83 -25.20
C ARG A 145 2.52 1.51 -23.98
N ILE A 146 3.04 0.28 -23.90
CA ILE A 146 4.00 -0.09 -22.85
C ILE A 146 5.25 0.77 -22.96
N GLY A 147 5.84 0.92 -24.16
CA GLY A 147 7.00 1.79 -24.38
C GLY A 147 6.75 3.24 -23.96
N GLN A 148 5.62 3.82 -24.36
CA GLN A 148 5.22 5.17 -23.92
C GLN A 148 5.13 5.28 -22.38
N LYS A 149 4.58 4.25 -21.72
CA LYS A 149 4.43 4.25 -20.26
C LYS A 149 5.77 4.11 -19.56
N LEU A 150 6.68 3.29 -20.08
CA LEU A 150 8.08 3.19 -19.60
C LEU A 150 8.81 4.53 -19.73
N LYS A 151 8.67 5.22 -20.87
CA LYS A 151 9.24 6.55 -21.09
C LYS A 151 8.71 7.58 -20.08
N GLN A 152 7.41 7.57 -19.80
CA GLN A 152 6.82 8.41 -18.75
C GLN A 152 7.41 8.12 -17.38
N THR A 153 7.58 6.83 -17.03
CA THR A 153 8.20 6.43 -15.75
C THR A 153 9.66 6.87 -15.68
N ALA A 154 10.38 6.82 -16.79
CA ALA A 154 11.78 7.23 -16.89
C ALA A 154 12.01 8.75 -16.68
N SER A 155 10.97 9.58 -16.68
CA SER A 155 11.12 10.99 -16.34
C SER A 155 11.49 11.26 -14.88
N GLY A 156 11.19 10.32 -13.98
CA GLY A 156 11.50 10.43 -12.54
C GLY A 156 12.37 9.30 -12.00
N HIS A 157 12.63 8.26 -12.81
CA HIS A 157 13.35 7.06 -12.38
C HIS A 157 14.31 6.59 -13.47
N GLN A 158 15.38 5.91 -13.09
CA GLN A 158 16.14 5.10 -14.04
C GLN A 158 15.33 3.83 -14.34
N VAL A 159 15.01 3.61 -15.61
CA VAL A 159 14.26 2.41 -16.04
C VAL A 159 15.15 1.52 -16.88
N LEU A 160 15.30 0.26 -16.45
CA LEU A 160 15.93 -0.80 -17.21
C LEU A 160 14.82 -1.75 -17.68
N CYS A 161 14.75 -2.04 -18.97
CA CYS A 161 13.74 -2.92 -19.53
C CYS A 161 14.41 -4.02 -20.36
N ILE A 162 14.08 -5.28 -20.06
CA ILE A 162 14.43 -6.44 -20.88
C ILE A 162 13.24 -6.73 -21.78
N THR A 163 13.41 -6.59 -23.09
CA THR A 163 12.32 -6.72 -24.07
C THR A 163 12.81 -7.35 -25.36
N HIS A 164 11.94 -8.09 -26.02
CA HIS A 164 12.15 -8.65 -27.37
C HIS A 164 11.38 -7.91 -28.45
N THR A 165 10.59 -6.88 -28.07
CA THR A 165 9.66 -6.20 -28.93
C THR A 165 10.24 -4.88 -29.45
N PRO A 166 10.48 -4.73 -30.77
CA PRO A 166 11.06 -3.50 -31.35
C PRO A 166 10.25 -2.22 -31.05
N GLN A 167 8.94 -2.34 -30.92
CA GLN A 167 8.04 -1.22 -30.62
C GLN A 167 8.28 -0.62 -29.23
N ILE A 168 8.82 -1.39 -28.30
CA ILE A 168 9.18 -0.86 -26.96
C ILE A 168 10.54 -0.15 -27.04
N THR A 169 11.49 -0.71 -27.77
CA THR A 169 12.85 -0.15 -27.89
C THR A 169 12.90 1.15 -28.72
N SER A 170 11.89 1.39 -29.56
CA SER A 170 11.80 2.61 -30.39
C SER A 170 11.16 3.80 -29.70
N CYS A 171 10.68 3.68 -28.46
CA CYS A 171 10.11 4.75 -27.66
C CYS A 171 11.15 5.44 -26.79
#